data_a6729f5d2ba73aba9632166674a4a543
#
_entry.id   a6729f5d2ba73aba9632166674a4a543
#
_cell.length_a   1.000
_cell.length_b   1.000
_cell.length_c   1.000
_cell.angle_alpha   90.00
_cell.angle_beta   90.00
_cell.angle_gamma   90.00
#
_symmetry.space_group_name_H-M   'P 1'
#
loop_
_entity.id
_entity.type
_entity.pdbx_description
1 polymer ?
#
loop_
_entity_poly.entity_id
_entity_poly.type
_entity_poly.pdbx_seq_one_letter_code
_entity_poly.pdbx_strand_id
1 'polypeptide(L)'
;ALFADPDISFYNRKGELYPLSLIDSDRTKKHTFVKAPTGAGKTDFLIKRCRGRIFYTLPFQASINAMYERILHDLGDHVEDIRLLHSISQLLIGEERITEKVIQDKFGASIKVLTPHQLASIAFGIRGYESVLFDLQGCDIILDEIHTYSDIMQAIVLKMIEVLNHVGCRIHVGTATIPSALEKEILEILGKEQVQYVQLSDEVLTLFNRHEIYKAEAFTDLLPVLQQAVEQEKKILIVCNRVANAQVIFERIEELYPKTKKMLIHSRFKRGDRNRLEKELKNEYNVSPYACIVVATQVVEVSLDISFDLMITETAPIDALIQRFGRINRKRTAETIGKYKPIYIIAPPQKDSDCLPYNPEVLRDSFKVLPDGGELLRETELQSLINQVYPKTEKLDIDLDAVFVDGKWRLKELWHLSKSALIEKLDIDSVVCITQEDDESGKYREADKEERILMEIPVRYSSLRWKKLKQLDVGSHPFVVPDIAYSSERGLDLAKTGAENYDTNYQIW
;
A
#
# COMPACT_ATOMS: atom_id res chain seq x y z
N ALA A 1 -31.45 -16.66 0.08
CA ALA A 1 -31.09 -15.25 0.02
C ALA A 1 -30.02 -15.07 -1.06
N LEU A 2 -30.16 -14.04 -1.89
CA LEU A 2 -29.17 -13.71 -2.94
C LEU A 2 -27.81 -13.26 -2.36
N PHE A 3 -27.82 -12.85 -1.08
CA PHE A 3 -26.67 -12.32 -0.38
C PHE A 3 -26.58 -12.94 1.01
N ALA A 4 -25.44 -13.51 1.37
CA ALA A 4 -25.19 -14.03 2.70
C ALA A 4 -24.25 -13.06 3.45
N ASP A 5 -24.57 -12.78 4.69
CA ASP A 5 -23.66 -12.06 5.60
C ASP A 5 -22.56 -13.02 6.07
N PRO A 6 -21.30 -12.58 6.18
CA PRO A 6 -20.21 -13.42 6.65
C PRO A 6 -20.37 -13.75 8.13
N ASP A 7 -20.08 -15.00 8.53
CA ASP A 7 -19.86 -15.30 9.93
C ASP A 7 -18.48 -14.80 10.37
N ILE A 8 -18.47 -13.79 11.23
CA ILE A 8 -17.25 -13.16 11.77
C ILE A 8 -17.03 -13.51 13.26
N SER A 9 -17.77 -14.46 13.81
CA SER A 9 -17.76 -14.78 15.25
C SER A 9 -16.39 -15.29 15.74
N PHE A 10 -15.60 -15.86 14.88
CA PHE A 10 -14.26 -16.41 15.19
C PHE A 10 -13.13 -15.37 15.16
N TYR A 11 -13.34 -14.13 14.70
CA TYR A 11 -12.42 -13.02 14.95
C TYR A 11 -12.41 -12.68 16.44
N ASN A 12 -11.72 -13.51 17.24
CA ASN A 12 -11.83 -13.44 18.71
C ASN A 12 -10.46 -13.37 19.41
N ARG A 13 -9.45 -12.76 18.79
CA ARG A 13 -8.16 -12.50 19.45
C ARG A 13 -8.39 -11.53 20.59
N LYS A 14 -8.29 -12.02 21.82
CA LYS A 14 -8.37 -11.21 23.04
C LYS A 14 -7.01 -11.21 23.73
N GLY A 15 -6.60 -10.07 24.27
CA GLY A 15 -5.42 -9.97 25.13
C GLY A 15 -4.91 -8.55 25.28
N GLU A 16 -4.15 -8.30 26.32
CA GLU A 16 -3.53 -7.00 26.61
C GLU A 16 -2.57 -6.53 25.51
N LEU A 17 -1.97 -7.47 24.77
CA LEU A 17 -1.14 -7.16 23.60
C LEU A 17 -1.93 -6.57 22.42
N TYR A 18 -3.26 -6.76 22.42
CA TYR A 18 -4.18 -6.22 21.43
C TYR A 18 -5.25 -5.36 22.12
N PRO A 19 -4.89 -4.16 22.58
CA PRO A 19 -5.78 -3.37 23.46
C PRO A 19 -7.14 -3.04 22.83
N LEU A 20 -7.23 -2.94 21.50
CA LEU A 20 -8.52 -2.75 20.83
C LEU A 20 -9.46 -3.95 21.02
N SER A 21 -8.94 -5.14 21.32
CA SER A 21 -9.77 -6.32 21.59
C SER A 21 -10.54 -6.23 22.92
N LEU A 22 -10.13 -5.33 23.80
CA LEU A 22 -10.75 -5.08 25.09
C LEU A 22 -11.83 -3.98 25.01
N ILE A 23 -11.99 -3.34 23.85
CA ILE A 23 -12.97 -2.27 23.64
C ILE A 23 -14.23 -2.86 23.01
N ASP A 24 -15.36 -2.64 23.67
CA ASP A 24 -16.65 -3.10 23.16
C ASP A 24 -17.11 -2.29 21.95
N SER A 25 -17.77 -2.99 21.05
CA SER A 25 -18.42 -2.35 19.90
C SER A 25 -19.71 -1.66 20.32
N ASP A 26 -19.80 -0.36 20.16
CA ASP A 26 -21.05 0.40 20.36
C ASP A 26 -21.98 0.22 19.15
N ARG A 27 -22.93 -0.69 19.26
CA ARG A 27 -23.89 -1.00 18.19
C ARG A 27 -24.96 0.08 17.98
N THR A 28 -25.03 1.09 18.85
CA THR A 28 -25.92 2.25 18.65
C THR A 28 -25.37 3.21 17.60
N LYS A 29 -24.06 3.19 17.38
CA LYS A 29 -23.39 4.00 16.35
C LYS A 29 -23.42 3.30 15.00
N LYS A 30 -23.64 4.08 13.94
CA LYS A 30 -23.65 3.58 12.56
C LYS A 30 -22.23 3.33 12.04
N HIS A 31 -21.30 4.24 12.32
CA HIS A 31 -19.93 4.26 11.80
C HIS A 31 -18.91 4.02 12.91
N THR A 32 -17.67 3.75 12.51
CA THR A 32 -16.54 3.61 13.43
C THR A 32 -15.32 4.36 12.90
N PHE A 33 -14.60 5.02 13.77
CA PHE A 33 -13.30 5.62 13.47
C PHE A 33 -12.29 5.17 14.52
N VAL A 34 -11.25 4.44 14.10
CA VAL A 34 -10.22 3.89 14.99
C VAL A 34 -8.87 4.50 14.67
N LYS A 35 -8.28 5.19 15.62
CA LYS A 35 -6.90 5.66 15.56
C LYS A 35 -6.06 4.92 16.59
N ALA A 36 -5.16 4.05 16.11
CA ALA A 36 -4.33 3.22 16.97
C ALA A 36 -3.05 2.77 16.27
N PRO A 37 -1.95 2.55 17.01
CA PRO A 37 -0.68 2.09 16.48
C PRO A 37 -0.77 0.80 15.66
N THR A 38 0.23 0.58 14.80
CA THR A 38 0.39 -0.69 14.10
C THR A 38 0.59 -1.82 15.13
N GLY A 39 -0.19 -2.90 15.00
CA GLY A 39 -0.16 -4.04 15.92
C GLY A 39 -1.14 -3.95 17.10
N ALA A 40 -1.93 -2.88 17.23
CA ALA A 40 -2.94 -2.74 18.28
C ALA A 40 -4.22 -3.58 18.07
N GLY A 41 -4.35 -4.28 16.93
CA GLY A 41 -5.51 -5.11 16.61
C GLY A 41 -6.59 -4.39 15.78
N LYS A 42 -6.25 -3.33 15.03
CA LYS A 42 -7.20 -2.54 14.20
C LYS A 42 -8.06 -3.40 13.28
N THR A 43 -7.41 -4.26 12.48
CA THR A 43 -8.11 -5.11 11.50
C THR A 43 -9.20 -5.95 12.14
N ASP A 44 -8.86 -6.65 13.22
CA ASP A 44 -9.78 -7.52 13.92
C ASP A 44 -10.93 -6.71 14.55
N PHE A 45 -10.63 -5.53 15.12
CA PHE A 45 -11.64 -4.63 15.68
C PHE A 45 -12.62 -4.14 14.60
N LEU A 46 -12.12 -3.70 13.45
CA LEU A 46 -12.95 -3.20 12.34
C LEU A 46 -13.85 -4.30 11.77
N ILE A 47 -13.33 -5.51 11.57
CA ILE A 47 -14.12 -6.65 11.09
C ILE A 47 -15.22 -7.02 12.08
N LYS A 48 -14.91 -7.09 13.38
CA LYS A 48 -15.92 -7.35 14.44
C LYS A 48 -17.02 -6.30 14.48
N ARG A 49 -16.77 -5.12 13.97
CA ARG A 49 -17.72 -4.02 13.92
C ARG A 49 -18.76 -4.19 12.81
N CYS A 50 -18.44 -4.95 11.79
CA CYS A 50 -19.31 -5.21 10.65
C CYS A 50 -20.55 -6.02 11.07
N ARG A 51 -21.68 -5.77 10.37
CA ARG A 51 -22.99 -6.37 10.65
C ARG A 51 -23.61 -7.04 9.42
N GLY A 52 -22.95 -6.91 8.26
CA GLY A 52 -23.42 -7.42 6.99
C GLY A 52 -22.24 -7.72 6.06
N ARG A 53 -22.50 -7.71 4.78
CA ARG A 53 -21.47 -7.91 3.75
C ARG A 53 -20.36 -6.87 3.87
N ILE A 54 -19.10 -7.29 3.68
CA ILE A 54 -17.93 -6.47 3.94
C ILE A 54 -17.21 -6.13 2.64
N PHE A 55 -16.93 -4.85 2.45
CA PHE A 55 -16.01 -4.34 1.43
C PHE A 55 -14.78 -3.79 2.15
N TYR A 56 -13.69 -4.54 2.11
CA TYR A 56 -12.43 -4.17 2.76
C TYR A 56 -11.53 -3.45 1.76
N THR A 57 -11.22 -2.18 2.00
CA THR A 57 -10.36 -1.40 1.10
C THR A 57 -8.98 -1.15 1.70
N LEU A 58 -7.97 -1.28 0.85
CA LEU A 58 -6.57 -1.04 1.16
C LEU A 58 -5.91 -0.23 0.04
N PRO A 59 -4.93 0.64 0.35
CA PRO A 59 -4.35 1.59 -0.60
C PRO A 59 -3.59 0.93 -1.75
N PHE A 60 -3.02 -0.25 -1.54
CA PHE A 60 -2.10 -0.89 -2.50
C PHE A 60 -2.50 -2.33 -2.82
N GLN A 61 -2.21 -2.78 -4.05
CA GLN A 61 -2.50 -4.13 -4.51
C GLN A 61 -1.82 -5.25 -3.71
N ALA A 62 -0.54 -5.07 -3.35
CA ALA A 62 0.17 -6.05 -2.53
C ALA A 62 -0.53 -6.27 -1.18
N SER A 63 -1.11 -5.20 -0.63
CA SER A 63 -1.90 -5.23 0.60
C SER A 63 -3.18 -6.03 0.46
N ILE A 64 -3.81 -5.96 -0.70
CA ILE A 64 -5.05 -6.68 -1.00
C ILE A 64 -4.81 -8.19 -0.98
N ASN A 65 -3.76 -8.67 -1.66
CA ASN A 65 -3.43 -10.10 -1.70
C ASN A 65 -3.10 -10.62 -0.29
N ALA A 66 -2.26 -9.91 0.46
CA ALA A 66 -1.89 -10.30 1.81
C ALA A 66 -3.10 -10.28 2.78
N MET A 67 -4.01 -9.33 2.63
CA MET A 67 -5.23 -9.26 3.43
C MET A 67 -6.21 -10.36 3.05
N TYR A 68 -6.34 -10.65 1.76
CA TYR A 68 -7.16 -11.75 1.27
C TYR A 68 -6.67 -13.10 1.81
N GLU A 69 -5.36 -13.40 1.70
CA GLU A 69 -4.76 -14.60 2.27
C GLU A 69 -4.96 -14.68 3.79
N ARG A 70 -4.83 -13.54 4.49
CA ARG A 70 -5.07 -13.45 5.93
C ARG A 70 -6.53 -13.74 6.25
N ILE A 71 -7.47 -13.13 5.56
CA ILE A 71 -8.91 -13.36 5.75
C ILE A 71 -9.25 -14.83 5.47
N LEU A 72 -8.75 -15.41 4.38
CA LEU A 72 -8.92 -16.82 4.08
C LEU A 72 -8.37 -17.71 5.18
N HIS A 73 -7.17 -17.43 5.68
CA HIS A 73 -6.55 -18.21 6.76
C HIS A 73 -7.33 -18.09 8.07
N ASP A 74 -7.76 -16.87 8.41
CA ASP A 74 -8.44 -16.58 9.68
C ASP A 74 -9.90 -17.09 9.65
N LEU A 75 -10.54 -17.13 8.49
CA LEU A 75 -11.92 -17.58 8.31
C LEU A 75 -12.04 -19.09 8.02
N GLY A 76 -10.95 -19.74 7.58
CA GLY A 76 -10.91 -21.17 7.31
C GLY A 76 -12.04 -21.65 6.38
N ASP A 77 -12.53 -22.87 6.60
CA ASP A 77 -13.56 -23.52 5.79
C ASP A 77 -14.98 -22.94 5.99
N HIS A 78 -15.13 -21.91 6.80
CA HIS A 78 -16.43 -21.38 7.21
C HIS A 78 -17.01 -20.27 6.32
N VAL A 79 -16.29 -19.83 5.28
CA VAL A 79 -16.77 -18.79 4.37
C VAL A 79 -16.73 -19.26 2.92
N GLU A 80 -17.90 -19.60 2.44
CA GLU A 80 -18.08 -20.10 1.05
C GLU A 80 -17.86 -19.01 -0.02
N ASP A 81 -17.73 -17.72 0.34
CA ASP A 81 -17.77 -16.65 -0.64
C ASP A 81 -16.90 -15.41 -0.32
N ILE A 82 -15.58 -15.66 -0.15
CA ILE A 82 -14.59 -14.57 -0.10
C ILE A 82 -14.03 -14.35 -1.50
N ARG A 83 -14.01 -13.10 -1.97
CA ARG A 83 -13.54 -12.79 -3.31
C ARG A 83 -12.55 -11.64 -3.34
N LEU A 84 -11.46 -11.88 -4.08
CA LEU A 84 -10.43 -10.90 -4.37
C LEU A 84 -10.74 -10.18 -5.68
N LEU A 85 -10.83 -8.85 -5.63
CA LEU A 85 -10.91 -8.03 -6.83
C LEU A 85 -9.51 -7.58 -7.23
N HIS A 86 -8.90 -8.30 -8.18
CA HIS A 86 -7.61 -7.88 -8.75
C HIS A 86 -7.75 -6.58 -9.54
N SER A 87 -6.77 -5.77 -9.37
CA SER A 87 -6.39 -4.45 -9.86
C SER A 87 -7.15 -3.77 -11.00
N ILE A 88 -7.44 -2.51 -10.77
CA ILE A 88 -7.93 -1.57 -11.78
C ILE A 88 -6.95 -1.39 -12.95
N SER A 89 -5.64 -1.43 -12.77
CA SER A 89 -4.71 -1.27 -13.89
C SER A 89 -4.91 -2.34 -14.97
N GLN A 90 -5.25 -3.55 -14.59
CA GLN A 90 -5.62 -4.59 -15.55
C GLN A 90 -7.07 -4.47 -16.04
N LEU A 91 -7.97 -3.98 -15.18
CA LEU A 91 -9.36 -3.70 -15.53
C LEU A 91 -9.52 -2.46 -16.42
N LEU A 92 -8.60 -1.50 -16.33
CA LEU A 92 -8.64 -0.23 -17.06
C LEU A 92 -7.92 -0.31 -18.42
N ILE A 93 -6.93 -1.18 -18.58
CA ILE A 93 -6.15 -1.33 -19.81
C ILE A 93 -6.74 -2.40 -20.75
N GLY A 94 -7.50 -3.36 -20.21
CA GLY A 94 -8.13 -4.42 -20.99
C GLY A 94 -9.61 -4.17 -21.28
N GLU A 95 -10.04 -4.43 -22.50
CA GLU A 95 -11.37 -4.34 -23.11
C GLU A 95 -12.58 -4.07 -22.19
N GLU A 96 -13.43 -3.13 -22.57
CA GLU A 96 -14.67 -2.71 -21.85
C GLU A 96 -15.53 -3.88 -21.31
N ARG A 97 -15.52 -5.01 -22.01
CA ARG A 97 -16.28 -6.22 -21.65
C ARG A 97 -15.78 -6.95 -20.40
N ILE A 98 -14.47 -6.89 -20.11
CA ILE A 98 -13.89 -7.65 -18.96
C ILE A 98 -14.29 -7.02 -17.63
N THR A 99 -14.44 -5.70 -17.56
CA THR A 99 -14.78 -5.00 -16.31
C THR A 99 -16.21 -5.27 -15.87
N GLU A 100 -17.17 -5.20 -16.81
CA GLU A 100 -18.58 -5.56 -16.51
C GLU A 100 -18.68 -7.01 -16.05
N LYS A 101 -18.01 -7.92 -16.75
CA LYS A 101 -18.07 -9.36 -16.44
C LYS A 101 -17.44 -9.69 -15.10
N VAL A 102 -16.29 -9.10 -14.75
CA VAL A 102 -15.62 -9.32 -13.45
C VAL A 102 -16.39 -8.73 -12.28
N ILE A 103 -17.06 -7.60 -12.47
CA ILE A 103 -17.94 -7.02 -11.43
C ILE A 103 -19.21 -7.85 -11.30
N GLN A 104 -19.82 -8.28 -12.41
CA GLN A 104 -21.03 -9.11 -12.42
C GLN A 104 -20.80 -10.52 -11.90
N ASP A 105 -19.71 -11.19 -12.29
CA ASP A 105 -19.36 -12.54 -11.82
C ASP A 105 -19.08 -12.60 -10.30
N LYS A 106 -18.80 -11.43 -9.69
CA LYS A 106 -18.49 -11.30 -8.26
C LYS A 106 -19.58 -10.57 -7.46
N PHE A 107 -20.73 -10.36 -8.07
CA PHE A 107 -21.89 -9.78 -7.41
C PHE A 107 -22.37 -10.69 -6.27
N GLY A 108 -22.63 -10.08 -5.10
CA GLY A 108 -23.18 -10.83 -3.97
C GLY A 108 -22.17 -11.52 -3.04
N ALA A 109 -20.85 -11.42 -3.26
CA ALA A 109 -19.88 -12.00 -2.34
C ALA A 109 -20.01 -11.43 -0.91
N SER A 110 -19.81 -12.28 0.11
CA SER A 110 -19.92 -11.91 1.51
C SER A 110 -18.80 -10.96 1.95
N ILE A 111 -17.58 -11.17 1.46
CA ILE A 111 -16.43 -10.29 1.70
C ILE A 111 -15.73 -10.00 0.38
N LYS A 112 -15.46 -8.72 0.11
CA LYS A 112 -14.66 -8.26 -1.02
C LYS A 112 -13.47 -7.46 -0.53
N VAL A 113 -12.28 -7.80 -1.03
CA VAL A 113 -11.05 -7.04 -0.78
C VAL A 113 -10.67 -6.29 -2.05
N LEU A 114 -10.49 -4.96 -1.97
CA LEU A 114 -10.34 -4.09 -3.13
C LEU A 114 -9.54 -2.82 -2.80
N THR A 115 -9.20 -2.03 -3.84
CA THR A 115 -8.61 -0.69 -3.66
C THR A 115 -9.69 0.39 -3.69
N PRO A 116 -9.46 1.56 -3.08
CA PRO A 116 -10.36 2.70 -3.21
C PRO A 116 -10.57 3.15 -4.66
N HIS A 117 -9.58 3.00 -5.53
CA HIS A 117 -9.71 3.31 -6.95
C HIS A 117 -10.85 2.53 -7.60
N GLN A 118 -11.09 1.29 -7.17
CA GLN A 118 -12.19 0.46 -7.70
C GLN A 118 -13.55 1.00 -7.27
N LEU A 119 -13.63 1.65 -6.11
CA LEU A 119 -14.84 2.33 -5.67
C LEU A 119 -14.96 3.76 -6.22
N ALA A 120 -13.88 4.38 -6.69
CA ALA A 120 -13.90 5.74 -7.23
C ALA A 120 -14.88 5.91 -8.40
N SER A 121 -15.19 4.82 -9.13
CA SER A 121 -16.19 4.80 -10.19
C SER A 121 -17.56 5.34 -9.74
N ILE A 122 -17.94 5.13 -8.48
CA ILE A 122 -19.21 5.61 -7.92
C ILE A 122 -19.24 7.14 -7.74
N ALA A 123 -18.07 7.75 -7.48
CA ALA A 123 -17.97 9.19 -7.30
C ALA A 123 -18.04 9.95 -8.62
N PHE A 124 -17.59 9.34 -9.72
CA PHE A 124 -17.48 9.96 -11.05
C PHE A 124 -18.48 9.45 -12.08
N GLY A 125 -19.41 8.56 -11.70
CA GLY A 125 -20.44 8.05 -12.60
C GLY A 125 -19.90 7.30 -13.82
N ILE A 126 -18.87 6.47 -13.62
CA ILE A 126 -18.33 5.64 -14.70
C ILE A 126 -19.35 4.57 -15.07
N ARG A 127 -19.43 4.25 -16.36
CA ARG A 127 -20.35 3.23 -16.87
C ARG A 127 -20.37 1.97 -16.00
N GLY A 128 -21.54 1.58 -15.52
CA GLY A 128 -21.73 0.45 -14.62
C GLY A 128 -21.67 0.80 -13.11
N TYR A 129 -21.48 2.08 -12.74
CA TYR A 129 -21.42 2.49 -11.34
C TYR A 129 -22.72 2.23 -10.57
N GLU A 130 -23.86 2.21 -11.25
CA GLU A 130 -25.18 1.91 -10.67
C GLU A 130 -25.22 0.49 -10.10
N SER A 131 -24.63 -0.49 -10.82
CA SER A 131 -24.53 -1.86 -10.34
C SER A 131 -23.65 -1.96 -9.10
N VAL A 132 -22.56 -1.18 -9.06
CA VAL A 132 -21.65 -1.12 -7.91
C VAL A 132 -22.38 -0.48 -6.72
N LEU A 133 -23.12 0.61 -6.91
CA LEU A 133 -23.91 1.23 -5.86
C LEU A 133 -24.97 0.29 -5.30
N PHE A 134 -25.65 -0.46 -6.16
CA PHE A 134 -26.64 -1.45 -5.74
C PHE A 134 -26.00 -2.56 -4.89
N ASP A 135 -24.83 -3.03 -5.27
CA ASP A 135 -24.08 -4.05 -4.54
C ASP A 135 -23.57 -3.54 -3.16
N LEU A 136 -23.24 -2.24 -3.07
CA LEU A 136 -22.74 -1.59 -1.85
C LEU A 136 -23.83 -1.21 -0.85
N GLN A 137 -25.08 -1.05 -1.30
CA GLN A 137 -26.16 -0.51 -0.47
C GLN A 137 -26.32 -1.29 0.85
N GLY A 138 -26.20 -0.57 1.97
CA GLY A 138 -26.36 -1.12 3.31
C GLY A 138 -25.22 -2.04 3.79
N CYS A 139 -24.14 -2.17 3.01
CA CYS A 139 -22.98 -2.96 3.38
C CYS A 139 -22.07 -2.25 4.39
N ASP A 140 -21.13 -3.01 4.95
CA ASP A 140 -20.03 -2.49 5.76
C ASP A 140 -18.81 -2.22 4.87
N ILE A 141 -18.29 -1.00 4.94
CA ILE A 141 -17.13 -0.57 4.16
C ILE A 141 -15.99 -0.29 5.13
N ILE A 142 -14.94 -1.09 5.06
CA ILE A 142 -13.72 -0.84 5.83
C ILE A 142 -12.75 -0.05 4.96
N LEU A 143 -12.37 1.13 5.44
CA LEU A 143 -11.35 1.99 4.86
C LEU A 143 -10.12 1.92 5.76
N ASP A 144 -9.16 1.06 5.42
CA ASP A 144 -7.95 0.87 6.22
C ASP A 144 -6.77 1.63 5.61
N GLU A 145 -5.91 2.19 6.47
CA GLU A 145 -4.69 2.92 6.12
C GLU A 145 -4.92 4.13 5.18
N ILE A 146 -6.00 4.89 5.39
CA ILE A 146 -6.42 6.00 4.51
C ILE A 146 -5.42 7.16 4.45
N HIS A 147 -4.48 7.25 5.37
CA HIS A 147 -3.47 8.31 5.44
C HIS A 147 -2.39 8.21 4.35
N THR A 148 -2.27 7.08 3.67
CA THR A 148 -1.26 6.83 2.64
C THR A 148 -1.63 7.37 1.26
N TYR A 149 -2.74 8.08 1.14
CA TYR A 149 -3.23 8.60 -0.13
C TYR A 149 -2.64 9.97 -0.47
N SER A 150 -2.31 10.20 -1.76
CA SER A 150 -2.01 11.53 -2.29
C SER A 150 -3.21 12.48 -2.14
N ASP A 151 -2.98 13.79 -2.26
CA ASP A 151 -4.02 14.82 -2.09
C ASP A 151 -5.25 14.57 -2.99
N ILE A 152 -5.02 14.19 -4.24
CA ILE A 152 -6.10 13.79 -5.17
C ILE A 152 -6.87 12.60 -4.64
N MET A 153 -6.17 11.58 -4.16
CA MET A 153 -6.82 10.38 -3.63
C MET A 153 -7.54 10.66 -2.33
N GLN A 154 -7.05 11.57 -1.49
CA GLN A 154 -7.76 12.01 -0.29
C GLN A 154 -9.09 12.67 -0.65
N ALA A 155 -9.11 13.58 -1.63
CA ALA A 155 -10.33 14.21 -2.11
C ALA A 155 -11.34 13.17 -2.67
N ILE A 156 -10.84 12.20 -3.43
CA ILE A 156 -11.67 11.10 -3.97
C ILE A 156 -12.25 10.23 -2.85
N VAL A 157 -11.44 9.88 -1.85
CA VAL A 157 -11.90 9.08 -0.70
C VAL A 157 -12.94 9.84 0.11
N LEU A 158 -12.76 11.14 0.35
CA LEU A 158 -13.78 11.97 1.01
C LEU A 158 -15.10 11.96 0.23
N LYS A 159 -15.05 12.13 -1.09
CA LYS A 159 -16.23 12.05 -1.96
C LYS A 159 -16.88 10.66 -1.94
N MET A 160 -16.08 9.60 -1.93
CA MET A 160 -16.59 8.24 -1.77
C MET A 160 -17.29 8.04 -0.43
N ILE A 161 -16.72 8.53 0.67
CA ILE A 161 -17.35 8.48 2.00
C ILE A 161 -18.70 9.18 1.98
N GLU A 162 -18.81 10.35 1.34
CA GLU A 162 -20.08 11.08 1.17
C GLU A 162 -21.13 10.23 0.45
N VAL A 163 -20.79 9.67 -0.71
CA VAL A 163 -21.67 8.80 -1.50
C VAL A 163 -22.08 7.56 -0.72
N LEU A 164 -21.11 6.85 -0.14
CA LEU A 164 -21.36 5.61 0.61
C LEU A 164 -22.24 5.84 1.85
N ASN A 165 -22.06 6.98 2.54
CA ASN A 165 -22.92 7.34 3.66
C ASN A 165 -24.34 7.62 3.19
N HIS A 166 -24.51 8.31 2.05
CA HIS A 166 -25.81 8.62 1.47
C HIS A 166 -26.59 7.36 1.05
N VAL A 167 -25.92 6.35 0.47
CA VAL A 167 -26.56 5.07 0.09
C VAL A 167 -26.75 4.11 1.26
N GLY A 168 -26.50 4.56 2.48
CA GLY A 168 -26.84 3.82 3.70
C GLY A 168 -25.76 2.85 4.17
N CYS A 169 -24.54 2.86 3.60
CA CYS A 169 -23.44 2.04 4.07
C CYS A 169 -23.02 2.38 5.51
N ARG A 170 -22.50 1.39 6.21
CA ARG A 170 -21.77 1.57 7.47
C ARG A 170 -20.29 1.67 7.15
N ILE A 171 -19.64 2.73 7.61
CA ILE A 171 -18.26 3.04 7.25
C ILE A 171 -17.38 2.89 8.48
N HIS A 172 -16.32 2.11 8.36
CA HIS A 172 -15.37 1.78 9.41
C HIS A 172 -13.97 2.19 8.97
N VAL A 173 -13.47 3.28 9.55
CA VAL A 173 -12.15 3.84 9.24
C VAL A 173 -11.12 3.35 10.23
N GLY A 174 -10.00 2.82 9.74
CA GLY A 174 -8.84 2.41 10.53
C GLY A 174 -7.57 3.09 10.06
N THR A 175 -6.83 3.71 10.99
CA THR A 175 -5.57 4.35 10.66
C THR A 175 -4.62 4.34 11.85
N ALA A 176 -3.32 4.29 11.59
CA ALA A 176 -2.31 4.52 12.62
C ALA A 176 -2.08 6.01 12.83
N THR A 177 -2.15 6.77 11.75
CA THR A 177 -1.83 8.19 11.69
C THR A 177 -2.76 8.88 10.70
N ILE A 178 -3.13 10.13 10.96
CA ILE A 178 -3.94 10.93 10.03
C ILE A 178 -3.78 12.41 10.38
N PRO A 179 -3.63 13.32 9.39
CA PRO A 179 -3.70 14.76 9.65
C PRO A 179 -5.04 15.15 10.30
N SER A 180 -4.99 15.96 11.34
CA SER A 180 -6.20 16.33 12.09
C SER A 180 -7.27 17.02 11.24
N ALA A 181 -6.86 17.73 10.18
CA ALA A 181 -7.78 18.36 9.24
C ALA A 181 -8.58 17.32 8.45
N LEU A 182 -7.93 16.26 7.94
CA LEU A 182 -8.59 15.17 7.22
C LEU A 182 -9.52 14.35 8.14
N GLU A 183 -9.06 14.06 9.35
CA GLU A 183 -9.86 13.39 10.38
C GLU A 183 -11.18 14.16 10.64
N LYS A 184 -11.05 15.48 10.81
CA LYS A 184 -12.21 16.36 11.04
C LYS A 184 -13.22 16.30 9.89
N GLU A 185 -12.76 16.37 8.64
CA GLU A 185 -13.62 16.31 7.46
C GLU A 185 -14.36 14.98 7.36
N ILE A 186 -13.68 13.85 7.61
CA ILE A 186 -14.32 12.53 7.63
C ILE A 186 -15.42 12.47 8.70
N LEU A 187 -15.12 12.93 9.90
CA LEU A 187 -16.09 12.92 11.00
C LEU A 187 -17.30 13.86 10.74
N GLU A 188 -17.10 14.95 10.02
CA GLU A 188 -18.18 15.86 9.60
C GLU A 188 -19.09 15.20 8.56
N ILE A 189 -18.54 14.52 7.56
CA ILE A 189 -19.29 13.78 6.53
C ILE A 189 -20.10 12.63 7.16
N LEU A 190 -19.51 11.91 8.10
CA LEU A 190 -20.17 10.77 8.75
C LEU A 190 -21.21 11.17 9.81
N GLY A 191 -21.16 12.41 10.31
CA GLY A 191 -21.90 12.88 11.48
C GLY A 191 -21.29 12.35 12.77
N LYS A 192 -20.67 13.22 13.57
CA LYS A 192 -19.91 12.84 14.78
C LYS A 192 -20.70 11.96 15.75
N GLU A 193 -22.00 12.24 15.94
CA GLU A 193 -22.91 11.47 16.78
C GLU A 193 -23.20 10.06 16.27
N GLN A 194 -22.95 9.80 14.99
CA GLN A 194 -23.16 8.49 14.37
C GLN A 194 -21.89 7.64 14.40
N VAL A 195 -20.77 8.19 14.90
CA VAL A 195 -19.45 7.54 14.87
C VAL A 195 -19.06 7.06 16.26
N GLN A 196 -18.70 5.78 16.39
CA GLN A 196 -17.90 5.31 17.51
C GLN A 196 -16.44 5.70 17.24
N TYR A 197 -15.97 6.74 17.92
CA TYR A 197 -14.58 7.17 17.86
C TYR A 197 -13.76 6.41 18.91
N VAL A 198 -12.70 5.73 18.47
CA VAL A 198 -11.84 4.91 19.32
C VAL A 198 -10.39 5.38 19.22
N GLN A 199 -9.84 5.75 20.35
CA GLN A 199 -8.43 6.09 20.52
C GLN A 199 -7.93 5.46 21.83
N LEU A 200 -6.70 4.96 21.83
CA LEU A 200 -6.09 4.38 23.03
C LEU A 200 -5.61 5.49 23.98
N SER A 201 -5.62 5.21 25.29
CA SER A 201 -5.08 6.15 26.28
C SER A 201 -3.56 6.28 26.18
N ASP A 202 -3.01 7.37 26.72
CA ASP A 202 -1.58 7.63 26.67
C ASP A 202 -0.77 6.53 27.40
N GLU A 203 -1.31 5.97 28.51
CA GLU A 203 -0.68 4.84 29.19
C GLU A 203 -0.56 3.62 28.29
N VAL A 204 -1.60 3.32 27.51
CA VAL A 204 -1.56 2.21 26.54
C VAL A 204 -0.66 2.54 25.36
N LEU A 205 -0.68 3.78 24.86
CA LEU A 205 0.18 4.22 23.76
C LEU A 205 1.66 4.10 24.11
N THR A 206 2.07 4.38 25.36
CA THR A 206 3.48 4.23 25.80
C THR A 206 4.00 2.81 25.66
N LEU A 207 3.13 1.80 25.76
CA LEU A 207 3.52 0.40 25.55
C LEU A 207 3.86 0.08 24.09
N PHE A 208 3.55 1.00 23.17
CA PHE A 208 3.86 0.89 21.74
C PHE A 208 5.14 1.62 21.34
N ASN A 209 5.78 2.35 22.24
CA ASN A 209 7.09 2.93 22.00
C ASN A 209 8.10 1.82 21.68
N ARG A 210 8.83 1.94 20.56
CA ARG A 210 9.63 0.85 20.02
C ARG A 210 10.93 1.27 19.37
N HIS A 211 11.09 2.55 19.03
CA HIS A 211 12.11 2.99 18.12
C HIS A 211 12.96 4.11 18.69
N GLU A 212 14.26 3.92 18.64
CA GLU A 212 15.28 4.97 18.87
C GLU A 212 15.67 5.54 17.51
N ILE A 213 15.64 6.87 17.38
CA ILE A 213 15.87 7.54 16.10
C ILE A 213 17.26 8.15 16.07
N TYR A 214 17.96 7.90 14.98
CA TYR A 214 19.26 8.47 14.63
C TYR A 214 19.21 9.09 13.26
N LYS A 215 19.79 10.26 13.08
CA LYS A 215 19.93 10.94 11.80
C LYS A 215 21.34 10.80 11.26
N ALA A 216 21.47 10.67 9.95
CA ALA A 216 22.74 10.63 9.24
C ALA A 216 22.68 11.47 7.97
N GLU A 217 23.81 12.01 7.54
CA GLU A 217 23.86 12.82 6.31
C GLU A 217 23.84 11.95 5.05
N ALA A 218 24.54 10.80 5.09
CA ALA A 218 24.66 9.91 3.95
C ALA A 218 24.66 8.42 4.35
N PHE A 219 24.36 7.55 3.40
CA PHE A 219 24.44 6.10 3.60
C PHE A 219 25.85 5.64 4.00
N THR A 220 26.88 6.29 3.46
CA THR A 220 28.29 5.98 3.78
C THR A 220 28.63 6.16 5.26
N ASP A 221 27.97 7.08 5.94
CA ASP A 221 28.21 7.34 7.37
C ASP A 221 27.70 6.20 8.25
N LEU A 222 26.80 5.38 7.69
CA LEU A 222 26.17 4.25 8.37
C LEU A 222 26.86 2.91 8.11
N LEU A 223 27.94 2.88 7.31
CA LEU A 223 28.69 1.64 7.07
C LEU A 223 29.26 1.00 8.35
N PRO A 224 29.79 1.76 9.33
CA PRO A 224 30.22 1.17 10.60
C PRO A 224 29.07 0.54 11.40
N VAL A 225 27.88 1.18 11.39
CA VAL A 225 26.67 0.66 12.04
C VAL A 225 26.23 -0.64 11.36
N LEU A 226 26.24 -0.66 10.04
CA LEU A 226 25.89 -1.84 9.24
C LEU A 226 26.83 -3.00 9.51
N GLN A 227 28.15 -2.75 9.56
CA GLN A 227 29.16 -3.75 9.89
C GLN A 227 28.91 -4.36 11.28
N GLN A 228 28.73 -3.50 12.29
CA GLN A 228 28.43 -3.95 13.64
C GLN A 228 27.14 -4.77 13.73
N ALA A 229 26.10 -4.35 13.00
CA ALA A 229 24.82 -5.07 12.97
C ALA A 229 24.96 -6.47 12.35
N VAL A 230 25.74 -6.61 11.27
CA VAL A 230 26.03 -7.91 10.66
C VAL A 230 26.82 -8.81 11.62
N GLU A 231 27.85 -8.29 12.30
CA GLU A 231 28.61 -9.02 13.30
C GLU A 231 27.78 -9.48 14.51
N GLN A 232 26.74 -8.71 14.84
CA GLN A 232 25.76 -9.04 15.89
C GLN A 232 24.62 -9.93 15.41
N GLU A 233 24.70 -10.47 14.21
CA GLU A 233 23.68 -11.33 13.60
C GLU A 233 22.28 -10.69 13.51
N LYS A 234 22.20 -9.35 13.31
CA LYS A 234 20.95 -8.62 13.21
C LYS A 234 20.30 -8.78 11.83
N LYS A 235 18.98 -8.76 11.82
CA LYS A 235 18.18 -8.61 10.60
C LYS A 235 18.06 -7.13 10.26
N ILE A 236 18.56 -6.74 9.10
CA ILE A 236 18.69 -5.35 8.68
C ILE A 236 17.76 -5.07 7.51
N LEU A 237 16.98 -4.01 7.62
CA LEU A 237 16.10 -3.52 6.55
C LEU A 237 16.59 -2.16 6.06
N ILE A 238 16.93 -2.06 4.78
CA ILE A 238 17.33 -0.80 4.13
C ILE A 238 16.20 -0.38 3.20
N VAL A 239 15.68 0.83 3.35
CA VAL A 239 14.53 1.31 2.57
C VAL A 239 14.88 2.57 1.78
N CYS A 240 14.75 2.47 0.45
CA CYS A 240 15.01 3.56 -0.49
C CYS A 240 13.70 4.10 -1.08
N ASN A 241 13.72 5.36 -1.51
CA ASN A 241 12.56 5.98 -2.15
C ASN A 241 12.45 5.62 -3.65
N ARG A 242 13.57 5.31 -4.29
CA ARG A 242 13.67 5.05 -5.73
C ARG A 242 14.27 3.66 -5.98
N VAL A 243 13.72 2.97 -6.99
CA VAL A 243 14.25 1.66 -7.39
C VAL A 243 15.72 1.74 -7.79
N ALA A 244 16.13 2.78 -8.54
CA ALA A 244 17.52 2.95 -8.94
C ALA A 244 18.48 3.06 -7.73
N ASN A 245 18.07 3.81 -6.69
CA ASN A 245 18.87 3.92 -5.46
C ASN A 245 18.97 2.56 -4.74
N ALA A 246 17.86 1.83 -4.67
CA ALA A 246 17.83 0.50 -4.06
C ALA A 246 18.76 -0.48 -4.81
N GLN A 247 18.78 -0.44 -6.13
CA GLN A 247 19.68 -1.26 -6.96
C GLN A 247 21.16 -0.91 -6.71
N VAL A 248 21.51 0.38 -6.67
CA VAL A 248 22.89 0.85 -6.39
C VAL A 248 23.33 0.45 -4.97
N ILE A 249 22.47 0.65 -3.98
CA ILE A 249 22.77 0.24 -2.59
C ILE A 249 22.92 -1.29 -2.52
N PHE A 250 22.08 -2.05 -3.20
CA PHE A 250 22.16 -3.49 -3.21
C PHE A 250 23.48 -4.00 -3.82
N GLU A 251 23.93 -3.43 -4.92
CA GLU A 251 25.26 -3.73 -5.51
C GLU A 251 26.38 -3.47 -4.49
N ARG A 252 26.30 -2.33 -3.79
CA ARG A 252 27.28 -2.02 -2.75
C ARG A 252 27.25 -3.03 -1.59
N ILE A 253 26.07 -3.50 -1.21
CA ILE A 253 25.90 -4.54 -0.17
C ILE A 253 26.46 -5.88 -0.64
N GLU A 254 26.28 -6.24 -1.91
CA GLU A 254 26.86 -7.47 -2.46
C GLU A 254 28.40 -7.47 -2.41
N GLU A 255 29.02 -6.33 -2.72
CA GLU A 255 30.49 -6.17 -2.63
C GLU A 255 31.00 -6.26 -1.19
N LEU A 256 30.34 -5.55 -0.26
CA LEU A 256 30.81 -5.46 1.13
C LEU A 256 30.51 -6.71 1.95
N TYR A 257 29.39 -7.38 1.69
CA TYR A 257 28.92 -8.53 2.48
C TYR A 257 28.63 -9.76 1.60
N PRO A 258 29.60 -10.30 0.85
CA PRO A 258 29.37 -11.39 -0.12
C PRO A 258 28.78 -12.66 0.52
N LYS A 259 29.07 -12.93 1.78
CA LYS A 259 28.64 -14.13 2.50
C LYS A 259 27.32 -13.96 3.25
N THR A 260 26.86 -12.75 3.51
CA THR A 260 25.62 -12.47 4.25
C THR A 260 24.41 -12.71 3.33
N LYS A 261 23.37 -13.37 3.85
CA LYS A 261 22.13 -13.54 3.14
C LYS A 261 21.52 -12.17 2.82
N LYS A 262 21.17 -11.92 1.57
CA LYS A 262 20.67 -10.62 1.13
C LYS A 262 19.58 -10.75 0.09
N MET A 263 18.70 -9.75 0.01
CA MET A 263 17.60 -9.68 -0.94
C MET A 263 17.37 -8.24 -1.36
N LEU A 264 17.02 -8.05 -2.63
CA LEU A 264 16.47 -6.81 -3.17
C LEU A 264 14.99 -7.02 -3.52
N ILE A 265 14.11 -6.11 -3.08
CA ILE A 265 12.68 -6.19 -3.39
C ILE A 265 12.08 -4.81 -3.69
N HIS A 266 11.45 -4.68 -4.86
CA HIS A 266 10.81 -3.44 -5.31
C HIS A 266 9.69 -3.69 -6.33
N SER A 267 9.07 -2.64 -6.85
CA SER A 267 7.92 -2.77 -7.76
C SER A 267 8.26 -3.30 -9.16
N ARG A 268 9.54 -3.18 -9.62
CA ARG A 268 9.94 -3.51 -11.00
C ARG A 268 10.46 -4.94 -11.14
N PHE A 269 9.78 -5.90 -10.52
CA PHE A 269 9.95 -7.33 -10.77
C PHE A 269 8.78 -7.87 -11.60
N LYS A 270 8.98 -8.95 -12.36
CA LYS A 270 7.87 -9.76 -12.86
C LYS A 270 6.98 -10.11 -11.66
N ARG A 271 5.66 -10.04 -11.84
CA ARG A 271 4.76 -10.31 -10.69
C ARG A 271 4.98 -11.68 -10.07
N GLY A 272 5.32 -12.69 -10.89
CA GLY A 272 5.69 -14.02 -10.40
C GLY A 272 6.93 -14.00 -9.50
N ASP A 273 8.01 -13.34 -9.93
CA ASP A 273 9.22 -13.19 -9.13
C ASP A 273 8.97 -12.41 -7.86
N ARG A 274 8.21 -11.34 -7.93
CA ARG A 274 7.85 -10.55 -6.75
C ARG A 274 7.07 -11.37 -5.73
N ASN A 275 6.09 -12.17 -6.17
CA ASN A 275 5.34 -13.07 -5.28
C ASN A 275 6.27 -14.07 -4.58
N ARG A 276 7.26 -14.61 -5.31
CA ARG A 276 8.30 -15.49 -4.74
C ARG A 276 9.13 -14.75 -3.69
N LEU A 277 9.65 -13.56 -4.01
CA LEU A 277 10.46 -12.74 -3.09
C LEU A 277 9.68 -12.34 -1.83
N GLU A 278 8.40 -11.99 -1.94
CA GLU A 278 7.54 -11.69 -0.78
C GLU A 278 7.34 -12.91 0.13
N LYS A 279 7.19 -14.11 -0.45
CA LYS A 279 7.12 -15.36 0.33
C LYS A 279 8.45 -15.69 1.01
N GLU A 280 9.57 -15.57 0.31
CA GLU A 280 10.91 -15.74 0.88
C GLU A 280 11.20 -14.74 2.00
N LEU A 281 10.83 -13.46 1.79
CA LEU A 281 10.97 -12.40 2.80
C LEU A 281 10.23 -12.77 4.09
N LYS A 282 8.99 -13.23 3.98
CA LYS A 282 8.14 -13.61 5.10
C LYS A 282 8.62 -14.89 5.80
N ASN A 283 8.95 -15.92 5.03
CA ASN A 283 9.14 -17.27 5.55
C ASN A 283 10.60 -17.60 5.87
N GLU A 284 11.56 -16.86 5.30
CA GLU A 284 12.97 -17.15 5.50
C GLU A 284 13.73 -15.98 6.14
N TYR A 285 13.64 -14.76 5.58
CA TYR A 285 14.37 -13.60 6.11
C TYR A 285 13.79 -13.09 7.43
N ASN A 286 12.48 -12.99 7.51
CA ASN A 286 11.79 -12.52 8.71
C ASN A 286 12.03 -13.42 9.94
N VAL A 287 12.21 -14.71 9.71
CA VAL A 287 12.40 -15.71 10.77
C VAL A 287 13.86 -16.17 10.93
N SER A 288 14.78 -15.63 10.11
CA SER A 288 16.20 -16.00 10.15
C SER A 288 16.80 -15.78 11.54
N PRO A 289 17.53 -16.75 12.09
CA PRO A 289 18.32 -16.56 13.30
C PRO A 289 19.67 -15.89 13.03
N TYR A 290 20.09 -15.78 11.76
CA TYR A 290 21.37 -15.22 11.34
C TYR A 290 21.17 -13.83 10.71
N ALA A 291 22.27 -13.09 10.59
CA ALA A 291 22.30 -11.82 9.89
C ALA A 291 21.73 -11.94 8.47
N CYS A 292 20.85 -11.03 8.13
CA CYS A 292 20.40 -10.86 6.76
C CYS A 292 20.16 -9.38 6.46
N ILE A 293 20.33 -9.00 5.19
CA ILE A 293 20.13 -7.64 4.71
C ILE A 293 19.08 -7.65 3.62
N VAL A 294 18.00 -6.90 3.84
CA VAL A 294 16.96 -6.68 2.82
C VAL A 294 17.00 -5.24 2.39
N VAL A 295 17.23 -5.01 1.10
CA VAL A 295 17.11 -3.70 0.47
C VAL A 295 15.77 -3.63 -0.23
N ALA A 296 14.99 -2.60 0.08
CA ALA A 296 13.62 -2.49 -0.40
C ALA A 296 13.26 -1.06 -0.79
N THR A 297 12.13 -0.92 -1.48
CA THR A 297 11.46 0.38 -1.66
C THR A 297 10.14 0.41 -0.88
N GLN A 298 9.20 1.27 -1.25
CA GLN A 298 7.89 1.42 -0.60
C GLN A 298 7.09 0.11 -0.46
N VAL A 299 7.49 -0.96 -1.15
CA VAL A 299 6.81 -2.27 -1.08
C VAL A 299 6.74 -2.85 0.34
N VAL A 300 7.66 -2.44 1.24
CA VAL A 300 7.66 -2.88 2.63
C VAL A 300 6.78 -2.03 3.56
N GLU A 301 6.32 -0.87 3.12
CA GLU A 301 5.48 0.03 3.93
C GLU A 301 4.13 -0.61 4.25
N VAL A 302 3.62 -1.46 3.37
CA VAL A 302 2.26 -1.97 3.45
C VAL A 302 2.21 -3.49 3.45
N SER A 303 1.32 -4.04 4.29
CA SER A 303 0.81 -5.43 4.31
C SER A 303 1.80 -6.57 4.53
N LEU A 304 3.09 -6.31 4.66
CA LEU A 304 4.03 -7.35 5.01
C LEU A 304 4.12 -7.50 6.53
N ASP A 305 3.86 -8.69 7.04
CA ASP A 305 4.04 -9.01 8.46
C ASP A 305 5.48 -9.44 8.74
N ILE A 306 6.38 -8.46 8.69
CA ILE A 306 7.82 -8.62 8.92
C ILE A 306 8.26 -7.82 10.14
N SER A 307 9.29 -8.32 10.83
CA SER A 307 9.87 -7.70 12.03
C SER A 307 11.39 -7.82 12.02
N PHE A 308 12.06 -6.71 11.74
CA PHE A 308 13.50 -6.60 11.66
C PHE A 308 14.10 -5.98 12.93
N ASP A 309 15.44 -6.00 13.05
CA ASP A 309 16.16 -5.55 14.24
C ASP A 309 16.72 -4.14 14.11
N LEU A 310 16.99 -3.71 12.88
CA LEU A 310 17.54 -2.41 12.55
C LEU A 310 17.00 -1.95 11.21
N MET A 311 16.76 -0.65 11.09
CA MET A 311 16.43 -0.01 9.80
C MET A 311 17.43 1.09 9.47
N ILE A 312 17.79 1.15 8.19
CA ILE A 312 18.37 2.33 7.54
C ILE A 312 17.36 2.78 6.48
N THR A 313 16.91 4.02 6.50
CA THR A 313 15.92 4.50 5.54
C THR A 313 16.29 5.87 4.99
N GLU A 314 16.09 6.07 3.68
CA GLU A 314 16.01 7.43 3.15
C GLU A 314 14.84 8.18 3.79
N THR A 315 14.97 9.49 3.97
CA THR A 315 13.86 10.32 4.43
C THR A 315 12.69 10.22 3.47
N ALA A 316 11.51 10.03 4.02
CA ALA A 316 10.22 10.01 3.31
C ALA A 316 9.22 10.89 4.06
N PRO A 317 8.03 11.15 3.51
CA PRO A 317 6.93 11.76 4.25
C PRO A 317 6.71 11.07 5.61
N ILE A 318 6.38 11.83 6.64
CA ILE A 318 6.35 11.30 8.02
C ILE A 318 5.40 10.12 8.19
N ASP A 319 4.28 10.11 7.52
CA ASP A 319 3.31 9.01 7.50
C ASP A 319 3.92 7.74 6.88
N ALA A 320 4.66 7.86 5.77
CA ALA A 320 5.39 6.75 5.15
C ALA A 320 6.51 6.25 6.07
N LEU A 321 7.25 7.15 6.73
CA LEU A 321 8.28 6.78 7.72
C LEU A 321 7.69 5.97 8.87
N ILE A 322 6.56 6.38 9.43
CA ILE A 322 5.87 5.65 10.51
C ILE A 322 5.47 4.24 10.04
N GLN A 323 5.04 4.09 8.79
CA GLN A 323 4.75 2.76 8.21
C GLN A 323 6.02 1.89 8.09
N ARG A 324 7.15 2.47 7.63
CA ARG A 324 8.45 1.80 7.60
C ARG A 324 8.88 1.38 9.00
N PHE A 325 8.82 2.29 9.97
CA PHE A 325 9.18 2.01 11.36
C PHE A 325 8.36 0.86 11.94
N GLY A 326 7.09 0.73 11.55
CA GLY A 326 6.24 -0.40 11.89
C GLY A 326 6.76 -1.76 11.42
N ARG A 327 7.87 -1.85 10.67
CA ARG A 327 8.56 -3.09 10.26
C ARG A 327 9.71 -3.46 11.19
N ILE A 328 10.03 -2.59 12.14
CA ILE A 328 11.05 -2.81 13.16
C ILE A 328 10.36 -3.07 14.49
N ASN A 329 10.81 -4.12 15.19
CA ASN A 329 10.26 -4.49 16.49
C ASN A 329 8.71 -4.65 16.46
N ARG A 330 8.19 -5.20 15.35
CA ARG A 330 6.74 -5.28 15.10
C ARG A 330 6.03 -6.29 16.00
N LYS A 331 6.67 -7.45 16.23
CA LYS A 331 6.10 -8.50 17.08
C LYS A 331 6.17 -8.08 18.53
N ARG A 332 4.99 -7.82 19.11
CA ARG A 332 4.87 -7.49 20.53
C ARG A 332 4.60 -8.74 21.33
N THR A 333 5.46 -8.95 22.32
CA THR A 333 5.31 -9.96 23.37
C THR A 333 5.60 -9.29 24.71
N ALA A 334 5.25 -9.91 25.81
CA ALA A 334 5.62 -9.39 27.14
C ALA A 334 7.12 -9.12 27.26
N GLU A 335 7.95 -9.88 26.54
CA GLU A 335 9.41 -9.75 26.57
C GLU A 335 9.95 -8.60 25.72
N THR A 336 9.19 -8.14 24.72
CA THR A 336 9.60 -7.06 23.78
C THR A 336 9.09 -5.68 24.18
N ILE A 337 8.11 -5.59 25.07
CA ILE A 337 7.64 -4.32 25.63
C ILE A 337 8.76 -3.68 26.44
N GLY A 338 9.02 -2.37 26.20
CA GLY A 338 10.10 -1.63 26.83
C GLY A 338 11.49 -1.89 26.24
N LYS A 339 11.60 -2.70 25.18
CA LYS A 339 12.84 -2.86 24.40
C LYS A 339 12.72 -2.05 23.12
N TYR A 340 13.72 -1.23 22.86
CA TYR A 340 13.75 -0.33 21.71
C TYR A 340 14.74 -0.82 20.68
N LYS A 341 14.54 -0.46 19.41
CA LYS A 341 15.41 -0.82 18.31
C LYS A 341 15.74 0.41 17.47
N PRO A 342 16.98 0.48 16.93
CA PRO A 342 17.46 1.66 16.24
C PRO A 342 16.89 1.78 14.83
N ILE A 343 16.59 3.01 14.46
CA ILE A 343 16.23 3.43 13.10
C ILE A 343 17.13 4.60 12.71
N TYR A 344 17.84 4.42 11.61
CA TYR A 344 18.73 5.43 11.04
C TYR A 344 18.06 6.05 9.83
N ILE A 345 17.93 7.38 9.83
CA ILE A 345 17.25 8.15 8.76
C ILE A 345 18.29 8.99 8.06
N ILE A 346 18.44 8.79 6.75
CA ILE A 346 19.35 9.54 5.91
C ILE A 346 18.69 10.86 5.52
N ALA A 347 19.44 11.96 5.62
CA ALA A 347 18.99 13.30 5.25
C ALA A 347 18.40 13.36 3.83
N PRO A 348 17.40 14.22 3.60
CA PRO A 348 16.83 14.38 2.27
C PRO A 348 17.87 14.97 1.30
N PRO A 349 17.79 14.61 -0.01
CA PRO A 349 18.67 15.15 -1.02
C PRO A 349 18.64 16.68 -1.08
N GLN A 350 19.80 17.32 -1.36
CA GLN A 350 19.90 18.76 -1.52
C GLN A 350 19.18 19.28 -2.78
N LYS A 351 19.18 18.48 -3.85
CA LYS A 351 18.53 18.83 -5.12
C LYS A 351 17.09 18.31 -5.10
N ASP A 352 16.14 19.20 -5.39
CA ASP A 352 14.71 18.87 -5.42
C ASP A 352 14.37 17.79 -6.44
N SER A 353 15.09 17.72 -7.58
CA SER A 353 14.92 16.63 -8.57
C SER A 353 15.19 15.22 -8.01
N ASP A 354 16.05 15.13 -6.99
CA ASP A 354 16.44 13.86 -6.39
C ASP A 354 15.50 13.43 -5.26
N CYS A 355 14.61 14.33 -4.81
CA CYS A 355 13.58 14.05 -3.82
C CYS A 355 12.41 13.22 -4.36
N LEU A 356 12.30 13.07 -5.70
CA LEU A 356 11.23 12.25 -6.29
C LEU A 356 11.17 10.83 -5.70
N PRO A 357 9.96 10.28 -5.47
CA PRO A 357 8.65 10.78 -5.93
C PRO A 357 7.96 11.77 -4.97
N TYR A 358 8.63 12.25 -3.95
CA TYR A 358 8.03 13.05 -2.88
C TYR A 358 8.29 14.55 -3.05
N ASN A 359 7.45 15.35 -2.41
CA ASN A 359 7.63 16.80 -2.32
C ASN A 359 8.86 17.12 -1.44
N PRO A 360 9.82 17.93 -1.92
CA PRO A 360 11.04 18.27 -1.18
C PRO A 360 10.79 18.95 0.17
N GLU A 361 9.79 19.83 0.28
CA GLU A 361 9.46 20.52 1.53
C GLU A 361 8.94 19.53 2.57
N VAL A 362 8.03 18.62 2.17
CA VAL A 362 7.51 17.57 3.05
C VAL A 362 8.63 16.66 3.56
N LEU A 363 9.63 16.33 2.72
CA LEU A 363 10.79 15.54 3.16
C LEU A 363 11.61 16.29 4.21
N ARG A 364 11.94 17.58 3.95
CA ARG A 364 12.72 18.41 4.88
C ARG A 364 11.99 18.58 6.22
N ASP A 365 10.70 18.86 6.18
CA ASP A 365 9.89 19.01 7.39
C ASP A 365 9.78 17.69 8.15
N SER A 366 9.56 16.55 7.47
CA SER A 366 9.53 15.22 8.08
C SER A 366 10.85 14.88 8.78
N PHE A 367 11.98 15.16 8.13
CA PHE A 367 13.30 14.95 8.73
C PHE A 367 13.54 15.84 9.94
N LYS A 368 13.11 17.11 9.85
CA LYS A 368 13.30 18.13 10.90
C LYS A 368 12.56 17.80 12.18
N VAL A 369 11.29 17.37 12.09
CA VAL A 369 10.42 17.16 13.27
C VAL A 369 10.74 15.88 14.03
N LEU A 370 11.39 14.91 13.42
CA LEU A 370 11.77 13.65 14.07
C LEU A 370 12.90 13.87 15.09
N PRO A 371 12.92 13.11 16.22
CA PRO A 371 14.01 13.13 17.17
C PRO A 371 15.33 12.64 16.55
N ASP A 372 16.44 12.75 17.30
CA ASP A 372 17.78 12.34 16.87
C ASP A 372 18.61 11.83 18.06
N GLY A 373 19.81 11.34 17.78
CA GLY A 373 20.79 10.95 18.81
C GLY A 373 20.38 9.77 19.68
N GLY A 374 19.48 8.92 19.22
CA GLY A 374 18.96 7.77 19.97
C GLY A 374 17.77 8.12 20.87
N GLU A 375 17.20 9.30 20.69
CA GLU A 375 15.97 9.66 21.41
C GLU A 375 14.80 8.78 20.96
N LEU A 376 13.95 8.42 21.93
CA LEU A 376 12.80 7.55 21.71
C LEU A 376 11.69 8.28 20.96
N LEU A 377 11.24 7.70 19.84
CA LEU A 377 10.03 8.14 19.17
C LEU A 377 8.81 7.69 19.95
N ARG A 378 8.07 8.64 20.54
CA ARG A 378 6.92 8.36 21.38
C ARG A 378 5.62 8.34 20.57
N GLU A 379 4.85 7.28 20.72
CA GLU A 379 3.53 7.13 20.06
C GLU A 379 2.56 8.26 20.46
N THR A 380 2.67 8.78 21.66
CA THR A 380 1.85 9.91 22.15
C THR A 380 2.15 11.23 21.42
N GLU A 381 3.33 11.37 20.82
CA GLU A 381 3.78 12.60 20.14
C GLU A 381 3.53 12.54 18.62
N LEU A 382 3.29 11.35 18.05
CA LEU A 382 3.16 11.16 16.60
C LEU A 382 2.11 12.08 15.94
N GLN A 383 0.96 12.27 16.60
CA GLN A 383 -0.07 13.16 16.06
C GLN A 383 0.41 14.63 15.95
N SER A 384 1.18 15.09 16.93
CA SER A 384 1.76 16.45 16.91
C SER A 384 2.78 16.58 15.78
N LEU A 385 3.65 15.59 15.59
CA LEU A 385 4.64 15.58 14.52
C LEU A 385 3.97 15.61 13.14
N ILE A 386 2.92 14.81 12.93
CA ILE A 386 2.16 14.78 11.68
C ILE A 386 1.53 16.14 11.39
N ASN A 387 0.91 16.77 12.40
CA ASN A 387 0.28 18.06 12.23
C ASN A 387 1.30 19.19 11.95
N GLN A 388 2.55 19.06 12.39
CA GLN A 388 3.62 19.99 12.06
C GLN A 388 4.05 19.87 10.58
N VAL A 389 4.08 18.65 10.04
CA VAL A 389 4.42 18.42 8.62
C VAL A 389 3.23 18.76 7.71
N TYR A 390 2.02 18.46 8.15
CA TYR A 390 0.77 18.70 7.40
C TYR A 390 -0.14 19.69 8.14
N PRO A 391 0.22 20.97 8.22
CA PRO A 391 -0.57 21.95 8.98
C PRO A 391 -1.90 22.29 8.33
N LYS A 392 -2.02 22.03 7.02
CA LYS A 392 -3.24 22.27 6.22
C LYS A 392 -3.44 21.11 5.27
N THR A 393 -4.71 20.74 5.03
CA THR A 393 -5.09 19.87 3.91
C THR A 393 -5.34 20.77 2.71
N GLU A 394 -4.68 20.54 1.59
CA GLU A 394 -5.03 21.18 0.33
C GLU A 394 -6.37 20.60 -0.14
N LYS A 395 -7.40 21.46 -0.20
CA LYS A 395 -8.70 21.05 -0.74
C LYS A 395 -8.62 21.06 -2.26
N LEU A 396 -8.54 19.89 -2.85
CA LEU A 396 -8.73 19.74 -4.27
C LEU A 396 -10.24 19.65 -4.55
N ASP A 397 -10.74 20.60 -5.33
CA ASP A 397 -12.13 20.61 -5.76
C ASP A 397 -12.34 19.63 -6.92
N ILE A 398 -12.92 18.48 -6.62
CA ILE A 398 -13.29 17.45 -7.60
C ILE A 398 -14.80 17.47 -7.94
N ASP A 399 -15.55 18.41 -7.38
CA ASP A 399 -17.02 18.44 -7.49
C ASP A 399 -17.51 18.72 -8.91
N LEU A 400 -16.71 19.38 -9.74
CA LEU A 400 -17.05 19.62 -11.15
C LEU A 400 -17.27 18.32 -11.93
N ASP A 401 -16.57 17.26 -11.55
CA ASP A 401 -16.56 15.97 -12.23
C ASP A 401 -17.36 14.89 -11.51
N ALA A 402 -17.72 15.15 -10.24
CA ALA A 402 -18.47 14.21 -9.44
C ALA A 402 -19.96 14.17 -9.83
N VAL A 403 -20.54 12.97 -9.78
CA VAL A 403 -21.99 12.76 -10.01
C VAL A 403 -22.83 12.98 -8.76
N PHE A 404 -22.19 13.11 -7.61
CA PHE A 404 -22.84 13.37 -6.33
C PHE A 404 -22.19 14.57 -5.64
N VAL A 405 -22.96 15.62 -5.42
CA VAL A 405 -22.50 16.88 -4.82
C VAL A 405 -23.61 17.48 -3.96
N ASP A 406 -23.26 17.99 -2.77
CA ASP A 406 -24.17 18.60 -1.82
C ASP A 406 -25.38 17.72 -1.48
N GLY A 407 -25.16 16.43 -1.31
CA GLY A 407 -26.20 15.46 -0.96
C GLY A 407 -27.18 15.14 -2.09
N LYS A 408 -26.87 15.52 -3.34
CA LYS A 408 -27.75 15.33 -4.51
C LYS A 408 -27.02 14.67 -5.66
N TRP A 409 -27.71 13.74 -6.33
CA TRP A 409 -27.24 13.17 -7.59
C TRP A 409 -27.38 14.21 -8.70
N ARG A 410 -26.30 14.44 -9.42
CA ARG A 410 -26.30 15.25 -10.63
C ARG A 410 -26.57 14.34 -11.82
N LEU A 411 -27.70 14.51 -12.45
CA LEU A 411 -27.95 13.96 -13.78
C LEU A 411 -27.19 14.84 -14.80
N LYS A 412 -25.89 14.68 -14.88
CA LYS A 412 -25.15 15.17 -16.04
C LYS A 412 -25.55 14.26 -17.19
N GLU A 413 -26.38 14.84 -18.11
CA GLU A 413 -26.78 14.33 -19.41
C GLU A 413 -26.11 12.98 -19.74
N LEU A 414 -26.73 11.84 -19.49
CA LEU A 414 -26.37 10.47 -19.93
C LEU A 414 -24.87 10.17 -20.28
N TRP A 415 -23.95 11.03 -19.88
CA TRP A 415 -22.52 10.97 -20.17
C TRP A 415 -21.79 10.33 -19.00
N HIS A 416 -21.53 9.04 -19.14
CA HIS A 416 -20.60 8.36 -18.25
C HIS A 416 -19.19 8.87 -18.53
N LEU A 417 -18.45 9.20 -17.50
CA LEU A 417 -17.03 9.49 -17.65
C LEU A 417 -16.33 8.27 -18.26
N SER A 418 -15.52 8.46 -19.30
CA SER A 418 -14.77 7.35 -19.87
C SER A 418 -13.73 6.85 -18.85
N LYS A 419 -13.40 5.56 -18.92
CA LYS A 419 -12.35 4.99 -18.08
C LYS A 419 -11.00 5.71 -18.26
N SER A 420 -10.67 6.11 -19.51
CA SER A 420 -9.46 6.88 -19.81
C SER A 420 -9.41 8.20 -19.06
N ALA A 421 -10.53 8.92 -18.96
CA ALA A 421 -10.61 10.15 -18.19
C ALA A 421 -10.46 9.90 -16.67
N LEU A 422 -10.94 8.76 -16.14
CA LEU A 422 -10.68 8.38 -14.75
C LEU A 422 -9.20 8.04 -14.51
N ILE A 423 -8.57 7.30 -15.41
CA ILE A 423 -7.14 6.95 -15.34
C ILE A 423 -6.31 8.23 -15.28
N GLU A 424 -6.61 9.19 -16.15
CA GLU A 424 -5.94 10.49 -16.19
C GLU A 424 -6.13 11.27 -14.87
N LYS A 425 -7.38 11.30 -14.33
CA LYS A 425 -7.68 11.97 -13.05
C LYS A 425 -7.05 11.30 -11.83
N LEU A 426 -6.95 9.97 -11.84
CA LEU A 426 -6.32 9.19 -10.77
C LEU A 426 -4.80 9.19 -10.88
N ASP A 427 -4.21 9.88 -11.87
CA ASP A 427 -2.76 9.88 -12.17
C ASP A 427 -2.20 8.43 -12.23
N ILE A 428 -2.97 7.52 -12.84
CA ILE A 428 -2.55 6.13 -13.00
C ILE A 428 -1.58 6.04 -14.19
N ASP A 429 -0.33 6.34 -13.93
CA ASP A 429 0.78 6.26 -14.88
C ASP A 429 1.42 4.85 -14.84
N SER A 430 0.62 3.80 -15.02
CA SER A 430 1.11 2.43 -14.93
C SER A 430 0.94 1.68 -16.25
N VAL A 431 2.05 1.19 -16.78
CA VAL A 431 2.12 0.26 -17.92
C VAL A 431 2.88 -0.99 -17.50
N VAL A 432 2.93 -1.99 -18.37
CA VAL A 432 3.67 -3.22 -18.12
C VAL A 432 4.73 -3.45 -19.17
N CYS A 433 5.81 -4.08 -18.75
CA CYS A 433 6.87 -4.59 -19.63
C CYS A 433 6.95 -6.11 -19.54
N ILE A 434 7.50 -6.72 -20.58
CA ILE A 434 7.96 -8.12 -20.58
C ILE A 434 9.39 -8.15 -21.13
N THR A 435 10.10 -9.24 -20.90
CA THR A 435 11.45 -9.42 -21.44
C THR A 435 11.42 -9.82 -22.92
N GLN A 436 12.53 -9.61 -23.63
CA GLN A 436 12.69 -10.05 -25.01
C GLN A 436 12.52 -11.56 -25.13
N GLU A 437 13.07 -12.35 -24.20
CA GLU A 437 12.90 -13.81 -24.14
C GLU A 437 11.40 -14.23 -24.08
N ASP A 438 10.58 -13.54 -23.29
CA ASP A 438 9.14 -13.85 -23.17
C ASP A 438 8.37 -13.59 -24.49
N ASP A 439 8.80 -12.59 -25.29
CA ASP A 439 8.21 -12.31 -26.62
C ASP A 439 8.71 -13.32 -27.68
N GLU A 440 10.03 -13.50 -27.78
CA GLU A 440 10.65 -14.35 -28.82
C GLU A 440 10.36 -15.83 -28.66
N SER A 441 10.29 -16.32 -27.41
CA SER A 441 9.90 -17.71 -27.13
C SER A 441 8.42 -18.01 -27.38
N GLY A 442 7.61 -16.98 -27.64
CA GLY A 442 6.15 -17.11 -27.78
C GLY A 442 5.40 -17.31 -26.46
N LYS A 443 6.11 -17.50 -25.35
CA LYS A 443 5.50 -17.78 -24.03
C LYS A 443 4.39 -16.80 -23.67
N TYR A 444 4.64 -15.49 -23.82
CA TYR A 444 3.64 -14.48 -23.47
C TYR A 444 2.41 -14.54 -24.40
N ARG A 445 2.58 -14.85 -25.69
CA ARG A 445 1.49 -14.90 -26.67
C ARG A 445 0.59 -16.14 -26.47
N GLU A 446 1.20 -17.27 -26.13
CA GLU A 446 0.52 -18.56 -25.94
C GLU A 446 -0.08 -18.73 -24.54
N ALA A 447 0.44 -18.02 -23.54
CA ALA A 447 0.02 -18.06 -22.16
C ALA A 447 -1.46 -17.65 -21.99
N ASP A 448 -2.12 -18.21 -21.00
CA ASP A 448 -3.42 -17.73 -20.57
C ASP A 448 -3.32 -16.37 -19.86
N LYS A 449 -4.46 -15.82 -19.42
CA LYS A 449 -4.50 -14.48 -18.80
C LYS A 449 -3.72 -14.43 -17.48
N GLU A 450 -3.79 -15.47 -16.66
CA GLU A 450 -3.15 -15.50 -15.34
C GLU A 450 -1.64 -15.64 -15.48
N GLU A 451 -1.19 -16.51 -16.38
CA GLU A 451 0.22 -16.71 -16.71
C GLU A 451 0.86 -15.43 -17.28
N ARG A 452 0.17 -14.71 -18.18
CA ARG A 452 0.63 -13.42 -18.71
C ARG A 452 0.87 -12.41 -17.58
N ILE A 453 -0.07 -12.33 -16.66
CA ILE A 453 0.02 -11.43 -15.51
C ILE A 453 1.30 -11.69 -14.69
N LEU A 454 1.66 -12.96 -14.49
CA LEU A 454 2.85 -13.33 -13.72
C LEU A 454 4.16 -12.93 -14.43
N MET A 455 4.17 -12.88 -15.77
CA MET A 455 5.33 -12.44 -16.57
C MET A 455 5.47 -10.92 -16.66
N GLU A 456 4.43 -10.14 -16.35
CA GLU A 456 4.43 -8.69 -16.50
C GLU A 456 5.20 -7.98 -15.40
N ILE A 457 5.98 -6.96 -15.81
CA ILE A 457 6.76 -6.06 -14.95
C ILE A 457 6.05 -4.71 -14.91
N PRO A 458 5.47 -4.29 -13.78
CA PRO A 458 4.83 -2.98 -13.65
C PRO A 458 5.87 -1.85 -13.73
N VAL A 459 5.60 -0.84 -14.54
CA VAL A 459 6.48 0.34 -14.70
C VAL A 459 5.61 1.59 -14.88
N ARG A 460 6.09 2.75 -14.46
CA ARG A 460 5.43 4.03 -14.78
C ARG A 460 5.68 4.37 -16.25
N TYR A 461 4.65 4.75 -17.00
CA TYR A 461 4.76 5.15 -18.40
C TYR A 461 5.71 6.35 -18.58
N SER A 462 5.66 7.32 -17.67
CA SER A 462 6.59 8.45 -17.64
C SER A 462 8.05 8.04 -17.63
N SER A 463 8.38 6.89 -17.03
CA SER A 463 9.73 6.32 -17.04
C SER A 463 10.16 5.71 -18.38
N LEU A 464 9.21 5.42 -19.26
CA LEU A 464 9.43 4.83 -20.59
C LEU A 464 9.26 5.83 -21.74
N ARG A 465 8.64 6.98 -21.49
CA ARG A 465 8.18 7.95 -22.51
C ARG A 465 9.22 8.32 -23.58
N TRP A 466 10.47 8.35 -23.20
CA TRP A 466 11.57 8.72 -24.09
C TRP A 466 12.35 7.52 -24.65
N LYS A 467 11.90 6.30 -24.33
CA LYS A 467 12.51 5.07 -24.79
C LYS A 467 11.73 4.52 -25.98
N LYS A 468 12.44 4.22 -27.06
CA LYS A 468 11.83 3.59 -28.25
C LYS A 468 11.75 2.08 -28.00
N LEU A 469 10.71 1.64 -27.32
CA LEU A 469 10.47 0.22 -27.03
C LEU A 469 9.39 -0.32 -27.95
N LYS A 470 9.54 -1.56 -28.39
CA LYS A 470 8.49 -2.30 -29.09
C LYS A 470 7.33 -2.53 -28.12
N GLN A 471 6.11 -2.32 -28.59
CA GLN A 471 4.89 -2.64 -27.84
C GLN A 471 4.15 -3.77 -28.53
N LEU A 472 3.68 -4.76 -27.78
CA LEU A 472 2.86 -5.85 -28.29
C LEU A 472 1.39 -5.43 -28.34
N ASP A 473 0.64 -6.02 -29.26
CA ASP A 473 -0.80 -5.85 -29.42
C ASP A 473 -1.61 -7.00 -28.77
N VAL A 474 -1.00 -7.71 -27.83
CA VAL A 474 -1.58 -8.88 -27.15
C VAL A 474 -1.61 -8.65 -25.64
N GLY A 475 -2.66 -9.15 -24.98
CA GLY A 475 -2.81 -9.08 -23.53
C GLY A 475 -2.95 -7.65 -23.03
N SER A 476 -2.09 -7.22 -22.11
CA SER A 476 -2.04 -5.86 -21.55
C SER A 476 -1.25 -4.88 -22.41
N HIS A 477 -0.97 -5.18 -23.66
CA HIS A 477 -0.13 -4.40 -24.58
C HIS A 477 1.24 -4.03 -23.99
N PRO A 478 2.04 -5.02 -23.52
CA PRO A 478 3.28 -4.74 -22.82
C PRO A 478 4.35 -4.16 -23.73
N PHE A 479 5.22 -3.34 -23.14
CA PHE A 479 6.48 -2.95 -23.78
C PHE A 479 7.51 -4.06 -23.61
N VAL A 480 8.32 -4.31 -24.65
CA VAL A 480 9.38 -5.32 -24.59
C VAL A 480 10.69 -4.65 -24.18
N VAL A 481 11.36 -5.21 -23.18
CA VAL A 481 12.67 -4.75 -22.69
C VAL A 481 13.77 -5.77 -22.98
N PRO A 482 15.03 -5.35 -23.20
CA PRO A 482 16.13 -6.28 -23.43
C PRO A 482 16.34 -7.20 -22.22
N ASP A 483 16.74 -8.45 -22.44
CA ASP A 483 16.95 -9.44 -21.37
C ASP A 483 18.03 -9.01 -20.38
N ILE A 484 19.09 -8.34 -20.86
CA ILE A 484 20.15 -7.80 -20.01
C ILE A 484 19.66 -6.75 -19.00
N ALA A 485 18.49 -6.17 -19.23
CA ALA A 485 17.89 -5.19 -18.32
C ALA A 485 17.13 -5.82 -17.16
N TYR A 486 16.90 -7.14 -17.16
CA TYR A 486 16.12 -7.83 -16.14
C TYR A 486 16.84 -9.04 -15.55
N SER A 487 16.73 -9.20 -14.24
CA SER A 487 17.03 -10.48 -13.59
C SER A 487 16.03 -10.75 -12.44
N SER A 488 15.87 -12.03 -12.09
CA SER A 488 14.98 -12.46 -10.99
C SER A 488 15.48 -12.04 -9.59
N GLU A 489 16.74 -11.61 -9.47
CA GLU A 489 17.36 -11.12 -8.23
C GLU A 489 17.37 -9.59 -8.12
N ARG A 490 17.47 -8.87 -9.26
CA ARG A 490 17.64 -7.41 -9.28
C ARG A 490 16.46 -6.66 -9.87
N GLY A 491 15.52 -7.36 -10.51
CA GLY A 491 14.40 -6.75 -11.23
C GLY A 491 14.83 -5.96 -12.46
N LEU A 492 13.95 -5.09 -12.97
CA LEU A 492 14.19 -4.29 -14.16
C LEU A 492 15.03 -3.04 -13.84
N ASP A 493 16.19 -2.96 -14.50
CA ASP A 493 17.07 -1.80 -14.57
C ASP A 493 16.75 -0.96 -15.81
N LEU A 494 16.10 0.17 -15.62
CA LEU A 494 15.72 1.07 -16.72
C LEU A 494 16.94 1.72 -17.41
N ALA A 495 18.11 1.77 -16.80
CA ALA A 495 19.30 2.29 -17.44
C ALA A 495 19.75 1.40 -18.60
N LYS A 496 19.48 0.10 -18.52
CA LYS A 496 19.85 -0.90 -19.52
C LYS A 496 18.78 -1.17 -20.60
N THR A 497 17.79 -0.30 -20.73
CA THR A 497 16.72 -0.47 -21.74
C THR A 497 16.96 0.35 -23.01
N GLY A 498 18.20 0.73 -23.32
CA GLY A 498 18.58 1.40 -24.56
C GLY A 498 18.54 0.46 -25.76
N ALA A 499 18.40 1.03 -26.96
CA ALA A 499 18.33 0.26 -28.22
C ALA A 499 19.57 -0.63 -28.47
N GLU A 500 20.72 -0.19 -27.96
CA GLU A 500 22.00 -0.90 -28.04
C GLU A 500 22.07 -2.20 -27.23
N ASN A 501 21.12 -2.40 -26.30
CA ASN A 501 21.09 -3.54 -25.38
C ASN A 501 20.18 -4.69 -25.86
N TYR A 502 19.57 -4.55 -27.05
CA TYR A 502 18.81 -5.65 -27.64
C TYR A 502 19.73 -6.57 -28.45
N ASP A 503 19.35 -7.83 -28.51
CA ASP A 503 20.06 -8.74 -29.45
C ASP A 503 19.95 -8.26 -30.89
N THR A 504 21.02 -8.48 -31.66
CA THR A 504 21.22 -7.90 -32.99
C THR A 504 20.13 -8.22 -34.02
N ASN A 505 19.30 -9.21 -33.77
CA ASN A 505 18.18 -9.61 -34.63
C ASN A 505 16.83 -9.04 -34.20
N TYR A 506 16.77 -8.30 -33.10
CA TYR A 506 15.50 -7.78 -32.57
C TYR A 506 15.09 -6.49 -33.27
N GLN A 507 13.97 -6.51 -33.99
CA GLN A 507 13.46 -5.34 -34.71
C GLN A 507 12.73 -4.39 -33.71
N ILE A 508 13.31 -3.21 -33.51
CA ILE A 508 12.71 -2.10 -32.77
C ILE A 508 12.00 -1.22 -33.80
N TRP A 509 10.67 -1.15 -33.73
CA TRP A 509 9.86 -0.28 -34.61
C TRP A 509 9.30 0.90 -33.83
#